data_881ff7050b166c71878580d753aac999
#
_entry.id   881ff7050b166c71878580d753aac999
#
_cell.length_a   1.000
_cell.length_b   1.000
_cell.length_c   1.000
_cell.angle_alpha   90.00
_cell.angle_beta   90.00
_cell.angle_gamma   90.00
#
_symmetry.space_group_name_H-M   'P 1'
#
loop_
_entity.id
_entity.type
_entity.pdbx_description
1 polymer ?
#
loop_
_entity_poly.entity_id
_entity_poly.type
_entity_poly.pdbx_seq_one_letter_code
_entity_poly.pdbx_strand_id
1 'polypeptide(L)'
;MRVIKVTKQYSGHQYFKYCVNYTYKDFQQFIDQREWCWTTWGPSVELEFYGRTLQANSHWAWITDTHRVRLYLAKDQDASHFLLRWSGQ
;
A
#
# COMPACT_ATOMS: atom_id res chain seq x y z
N MET A 1 0.01 6.69 -11.93
CA MET A 1 0.18 6.18 -10.55
C MET A 1 1.02 7.15 -9.74
N ARG A 2 0.65 7.35 -8.49
CA ARG A 2 1.36 8.30 -7.64
C ARG A 2 1.50 7.73 -6.22
N VAL A 3 2.74 7.70 -5.73
CA VAL A 3 3.03 7.36 -4.34
C VAL A 3 3.02 8.65 -3.53
N ILE A 4 2.17 8.72 -2.51
CA ILE A 4 2.03 9.91 -1.67
C ILE A 4 2.48 9.61 -0.24
N LYS A 5 2.91 10.66 0.44
CA LYS A 5 3.32 10.56 1.85
C LYS A 5 2.10 10.54 2.74
N VAL A 6 2.04 9.56 3.63
CA VAL A 6 0.90 9.38 4.53
C VAL A 6 0.93 10.46 5.61
N THR A 7 -0.22 11.06 5.89
CA THR A 7 -0.41 12.06 6.96
C THR A 7 -1.29 11.47 8.05
N LYS A 8 -1.48 12.22 9.12
CA LYS A 8 -2.32 11.81 10.25
C LYS A 8 -3.79 11.53 9.86
N GLN A 9 -4.22 12.04 8.72
CA GLN A 9 -5.59 11.82 8.23
C GLN A 9 -5.79 10.43 7.64
N TYR A 10 -4.71 9.70 7.37
CA TYR A 10 -4.77 8.37 6.76
C TYR A 10 -4.75 7.29 7.81
N SER A 11 -5.60 6.29 7.65
CA SER A 11 -5.49 5.05 8.42
C SER A 11 -4.10 4.45 8.16
N GLY A 12 -3.47 3.90 9.20
CA GLY A 12 -2.16 3.27 9.06
C GLY A 12 -0.98 4.24 9.14
N HIS A 13 -1.21 5.55 9.33
CA HIS A 13 -0.13 6.54 9.36
C HIS A 13 0.92 6.26 10.44
N GLN A 14 0.55 5.53 11.49
CA GLN A 14 1.47 5.18 12.57
C GLN A 14 2.51 4.14 12.15
N TYR A 15 2.24 3.39 11.10
CA TYR A 15 3.04 2.22 10.70
C TYR A 15 3.66 2.37 9.32
N PHE A 16 3.07 3.19 8.47
CA PHE A 16 3.47 3.30 7.06
C PHE A 16 3.66 4.75 6.67
N LYS A 17 4.74 5.02 5.96
CA LYS A 17 5.08 6.39 5.51
C LYS A 17 4.41 6.76 4.20
N TYR A 18 4.10 5.81 3.35
CA TYR A 18 3.65 6.06 1.98
C TYR A 18 2.43 5.22 1.64
N CYS A 19 1.64 5.73 0.71
CA CYS A 19 0.58 4.91 0.13
C CYS A 19 0.33 5.27 -1.32
N VAL A 20 -0.28 4.33 -2.03
CA VAL A 20 -0.82 4.53 -3.38
C VAL A 20 -2.32 4.44 -3.26
N ASN A 21 -3.03 5.45 -3.74
CA ASN A 21 -4.49 5.43 -3.81
C ASN A 21 -4.90 4.96 -5.20
N TYR A 22 -5.91 4.11 -5.26
CA TYR A 22 -6.46 3.60 -6.50
C TYR A 22 -7.91 4.03 -6.63
N THR A 23 -8.30 4.42 -7.84
CA THR A 23 -9.70 4.67 -8.13
C THR A 23 -10.38 3.36 -8.50
N TYR A 24 -11.69 3.39 -8.61
CA TYR A 24 -12.44 2.22 -9.05
C TYR A 24 -11.96 1.70 -10.41
N LYS A 25 -11.55 2.60 -11.30
CA LYS A 25 -11.04 2.24 -12.63
C LYS A 25 -9.69 1.54 -12.60
N ASP A 26 -8.92 1.74 -11.53
CA ASP A 26 -7.56 1.23 -11.40
C ASP A 26 -7.49 -0.06 -10.60
N PHE A 27 -8.62 -0.70 -10.34
CA PHE A 27 -8.65 -1.86 -9.44
C PHE A 27 -7.77 -3.01 -9.94
N GLN A 28 -7.72 -3.26 -11.25
CA GLN A 28 -6.85 -4.30 -11.77
C GLN A 28 -5.37 -3.98 -11.54
N GLN A 29 -4.99 -2.72 -11.68
CA GLN A 29 -3.63 -2.27 -11.37
C GLN A 29 -3.31 -2.51 -9.89
N PHE A 30 -4.27 -2.23 -9.00
CA PHE A 30 -4.11 -2.52 -7.57
C PHE A 30 -3.85 -4.01 -7.33
N ILE A 31 -4.62 -4.89 -7.97
CA ILE A 31 -4.43 -6.33 -7.82
C ILE A 31 -3.03 -6.75 -8.27
N ASP A 32 -2.58 -6.27 -9.43
CA ASP A 32 -1.26 -6.60 -9.97
C ASP A 32 -0.15 -6.13 -9.05
N GLN A 33 -0.28 -4.91 -8.53
CA GLN A 33 0.73 -4.33 -7.64
C GLN A 33 0.73 -4.98 -6.27
N ARG A 34 -0.44 -5.37 -5.75
CA ARG A 34 -0.52 -6.14 -4.51
C ARG A 34 0.16 -7.50 -4.65
N GLU A 35 -0.06 -8.20 -5.75
CA GLU A 35 0.60 -9.47 -6.01
C GLU A 35 2.12 -9.33 -6.09
N TRP A 36 2.59 -8.25 -6.71
CA TRP A 36 4.02 -7.96 -6.76
C TRP A 36 4.61 -7.77 -5.36
N CYS A 37 3.92 -7.02 -4.50
CA CYS A 37 4.35 -6.82 -3.11
C CYS A 37 4.41 -8.15 -2.36
N TRP A 38 3.38 -8.99 -2.56
CA TRP A 38 3.33 -10.31 -1.93
C TRP A 38 4.52 -11.17 -2.32
N THR A 39 4.85 -11.18 -3.61
CA THR A 39 5.98 -11.96 -4.13
C THR A 39 7.31 -11.38 -3.70
N THR A 40 7.42 -10.04 -3.66
CA THR A 40 8.69 -9.35 -3.38
C THR A 40 9.03 -9.35 -1.90
N TRP A 41 8.05 -9.07 -1.04
CA TRP A 41 8.27 -8.88 0.40
C TRP A 41 7.60 -9.93 1.27
N GLY A 42 6.75 -10.76 0.71
CA GLY A 42 6.03 -11.78 1.44
C GLY A 42 4.61 -11.37 1.81
N PRO A 43 3.87 -12.30 2.43
CA PRO A 43 2.48 -12.07 2.79
C PRO A 43 2.29 -10.88 3.73
N SER A 44 1.15 -10.21 3.60
CA SER A 44 0.73 -9.17 4.53
C SER A 44 -0.77 -9.31 4.79
N VAL A 45 -1.38 -8.28 5.36
CA VAL A 45 -2.79 -8.30 5.74
C VAL A 45 -3.46 -7.02 5.29
N GLU A 46 -4.78 -7.08 5.17
CA GLU A 46 -5.59 -5.90 5.01
C GLU A 46 -5.67 -5.16 6.35
N LEU A 47 -5.44 -3.85 6.34
CA LEU A 47 -5.52 -3.05 7.56
C LEU A 47 -6.98 -2.93 8.01
N GLU A 48 -7.20 -3.02 9.31
CA GLU A 48 -8.51 -2.79 9.89
C GLU A 48 -8.89 -1.31 9.78
N PHE A 49 -10.15 -1.02 10.01
CA PHE A 49 -10.71 0.32 9.92
C PHE A 49 -9.87 1.37 10.66
N TYR A 50 -9.29 1.02 11.79
CA TYR A 50 -8.45 1.92 12.58
C TYR A 50 -6.96 1.82 12.27
N GLY A 51 -6.61 1.14 11.19
CA GLY A 51 -5.22 1.00 10.79
C GLY A 51 -4.39 0.06 11.67
N ARG A 52 -5.02 -0.88 12.34
CA ARG A 52 -4.30 -1.87 13.15
C ARG A 52 -3.49 -2.80 12.25
N THR A 53 -2.28 -3.10 12.67
CA THR A 53 -1.34 -3.87 11.86
C THR A 53 -0.73 -5.05 12.61
N LEU A 54 -1.49 -5.70 13.48
CA LEU A 54 -0.96 -6.73 14.38
C LEU A 54 -0.12 -7.80 13.67
N GLN A 55 -0.42 -8.10 12.41
CA GLN A 55 0.29 -9.11 11.65
C GLN A 55 0.72 -8.61 10.26
N ALA A 56 0.80 -7.30 10.08
CA ALA A 56 1.20 -6.74 8.80
C ALA A 56 2.67 -7.04 8.52
N ASN A 57 3.00 -7.19 7.25
CA ASN A 57 4.38 -7.27 6.78
C ASN A 57 5.10 -5.96 7.15
N SER A 58 6.40 -6.03 7.46
CA SER A 58 7.17 -4.84 7.83
C SER A 58 7.38 -3.86 6.69
N HIS A 59 7.12 -4.27 5.45
CA HIS A 59 7.30 -3.45 4.24
C HIS A 59 6.00 -2.89 3.70
N TRP A 60 4.88 -3.60 3.81
CA TRP A 60 3.66 -3.22 3.11
C TRP A 60 2.39 -3.80 3.75
N ALA A 61 1.26 -3.18 3.39
CA ALA A 61 -0.07 -3.66 3.70
C ALA A 61 -1.06 -2.99 2.73
N TRP A 62 -2.34 -3.26 2.86
CA TRP A 62 -3.35 -2.64 1.99
C TRP A 62 -4.66 -2.42 2.75
N ILE A 63 -5.54 -1.60 2.15
CA ILE A 63 -6.91 -1.42 2.57
C ILE A 63 -7.81 -1.51 1.33
N THR A 64 -8.89 -2.28 1.44
CA THR A 64 -9.96 -2.29 0.43
C THR A 64 -11.29 -2.21 1.16
N ASP A 65 -12.03 -1.14 0.96
CA ASP A 65 -13.38 -1.01 1.47
C ASP A 65 -14.24 -0.25 0.45
N THR A 66 -15.47 0.09 0.84
CA THR A 66 -16.42 0.76 -0.06
C THR A 66 -15.90 2.09 -0.60
N HIS A 67 -15.04 2.77 0.17
CA HIS A 67 -14.58 4.12 -0.14
C HIS A 67 -13.10 4.22 -0.48
N ARG A 68 -12.31 3.18 -0.17
CA ARG A 68 -10.85 3.28 -0.26
C ARG A 68 -10.25 2.00 -0.82
N VAL A 69 -9.35 2.18 -1.78
CA VAL A 69 -8.45 1.11 -2.22
C VAL A 69 -7.05 1.69 -2.16
N ARG A 70 -6.24 1.18 -1.23
CA ARG A 70 -4.90 1.72 -0.98
C ARG A 70 -3.90 0.60 -0.77
N LEU A 71 -2.66 0.86 -1.19
CA LEU A 71 -1.52 0.02 -0.90
C LEU A 71 -0.54 0.86 -0.10
N TYR A 72 -0.14 0.38 1.08
CA TYR A 72 0.74 1.10 1.99
C TYR A 72 2.15 0.55 1.93
N LEU A 73 3.13 1.45 2.01
CA LEU A 73 4.55 1.13 1.99
C LEU A 73 5.20 1.74 3.23
N ALA A 74 6.01 0.96 3.94
CA ALA A 74 6.48 1.34 5.26
C ALA A 74 7.64 2.33 5.22
N LYS A 75 8.62 2.14 4.32
CA LYS A 75 9.90 2.83 4.36
C LYS A 75 10.20 3.51 3.04
N ASP A 76 11.16 4.45 3.08
CA ASP A 76 11.65 5.12 1.88
C ASP A 76 12.18 4.13 0.84
N GLN A 77 12.91 3.10 1.28
CA GLN A 77 13.45 2.06 0.41
C GLN A 77 12.34 1.27 -0.28
N ASP A 78 11.26 0.99 0.44
CA ASP A 78 10.12 0.25 -0.11
C ASP A 78 9.42 1.07 -1.19
N ALA A 79 9.21 2.36 -0.94
CA ALA A 79 8.61 3.26 -1.92
C ALA A 79 9.49 3.37 -3.17
N SER A 80 10.80 3.49 -3.00
CA SER A 80 11.74 3.55 -4.12
C SER A 80 11.72 2.26 -4.95
N HIS A 81 11.72 1.11 -4.29
CA HIS A 81 11.67 -0.19 -4.95
C HIS A 81 10.37 -0.35 -5.75
N PHE A 82 9.27 0.04 -5.15
CA PHE A 82 7.96 0.01 -5.80
C PHE A 82 7.95 0.91 -7.05
N LEU A 83 8.43 2.14 -6.92
CA LEU A 83 8.48 3.09 -8.04
C LEU A 83 9.38 2.59 -9.18
N LEU A 84 10.51 1.98 -8.88
CA LEU A 84 11.38 1.41 -9.92
C LEU A 84 10.66 0.38 -10.78
N ARG A 85 9.79 -0.41 -10.16
CA ARG A 85 9.04 -1.45 -10.89
C ARG A 85 7.85 -0.88 -11.68
N TRP A 86 7.17 0.13 -11.13
CA TRP A 86 5.85 0.52 -11.63
C TRP A 86 5.78 1.89 -12.27
N SER A 87 6.73 2.79 -12.04
CA SER A 87 6.62 4.17 -12.52
C SER A 87 6.76 4.33 -14.04
N GLY A 88 7.22 3.32 -14.74
CA GLY A 88 7.29 3.33 -16.21
C GLY A 88 6.04 2.79 -16.89
N GLN A 89 5.02 2.52 -16.14
CA GLN A 89 3.78 1.90 -16.66
C GLN A 89 2.83 2.93 -17.26
#